data_c90838061cfa87359cb2f7d9d3d9c722
#
_entry.id   c90838061cfa87359cb2f7d9d3d9c722
#
_cell.length_a   1.000
_cell.length_b   1.000
_cell.length_c   1.000
_cell.angle_alpha   90.00
_cell.angle_beta   90.00
_cell.angle_gamma   90.00
#
_symmetry.space_group_name_H-M   'P 1'
#
loop_
_entity.id
_entity.type
_entity.pdbx_description
1 polymer ?
#
loop_
_entity_poly.entity_id
_entity_poly.type
_entity_poly.pdbx_seq_one_letter_code
_entity_poly.pdbx_strand_id
1 'polypeptide(L)'
;RMHDVKKIKRHDILVIYRTSDKENRAYYRSVATSLCVVEDIRHIDSFYSEKEFIHYCTRYSVFSENELKKFYQTKRYPYIISFTYNLALPKRINRAKLIKEIGLNPKNRWGVVKLTDEQFDDIIKLGAVDESIIVNKT
;
A
#
# COMPACT_ATOMS: atom_id res chain seq x y z
N ARG A 1 4.63 -9.03 3.73
CA ARG A 1 5.76 -9.91 3.64
C ARG A 1 6.34 -9.98 2.27
N MET A 2 7.59 -10.38 2.18
CA MET A 2 8.33 -10.29 0.92
C MET A 2 7.75 -11.11 -0.22
N HIS A 3 7.16 -12.27 0.08
CA HIS A 3 6.57 -13.11 -0.97
C HIS A 3 5.38 -12.45 -1.65
N ASP A 4 4.57 -11.74 -0.87
CA ASP A 4 3.39 -11.07 -1.40
C ASP A 4 3.75 -9.83 -2.19
N VAL A 5 4.79 -9.11 -1.76
CA VAL A 5 5.29 -7.93 -2.48
C VAL A 5 5.80 -8.30 -3.87
N LYS A 6 6.40 -9.48 -4.03
CA LYS A 6 6.89 -9.96 -5.34
C LYS A 6 5.78 -10.10 -6.38
N LYS A 7 4.53 -10.24 -5.95
CA LYS A 7 3.38 -10.38 -6.85
C LYS A 7 2.85 -9.05 -7.34
N ILE A 8 3.29 -7.94 -6.73
CA ILE A 8 2.86 -6.61 -7.15
C ILE A 8 3.55 -6.27 -8.46
N LYS A 9 2.77 -5.75 -9.41
CA LYS A 9 3.25 -5.41 -10.74
C LYS A 9 2.99 -3.95 -11.04
N ARG A 10 3.76 -3.41 -11.98
CA ARG A 10 3.51 -2.09 -12.51
C ARG A 10 2.07 -1.99 -13.02
N HIS A 11 1.44 -0.88 -12.72
CA HIS A 11 0.03 -0.56 -13.04
C HIS A 11 -1.00 -1.24 -12.14
N ASP A 12 -0.58 -2.01 -11.14
CA ASP A 12 -1.52 -2.52 -10.15
C ASP A 12 -2.10 -1.38 -9.33
N ILE A 13 -3.35 -1.53 -8.93
CA ILE A 13 -4.00 -0.57 -8.04
C ILE A 13 -3.86 -1.08 -6.61
N LEU A 14 -3.36 -0.21 -5.75
CA LEU A 14 -3.22 -0.52 -4.32
C LEU A 14 -4.29 0.21 -3.53
N VAL A 15 -4.90 -0.49 -2.61
CA VAL A 15 -5.73 0.11 -1.56
C VAL A 15 -4.83 0.30 -0.35
N ILE A 16 -4.61 1.55 0.03
CA ILE A 16 -3.72 1.87 1.15
C ILE A 16 -4.48 1.73 2.46
N TYR A 17 -3.92 0.93 3.34
CA TYR A 17 -4.49 0.62 4.64
C TYR A 17 -3.58 1.13 5.75
N ARG A 18 -4.11 1.95 6.63
CA ARG A 18 -3.36 2.51 7.74
C ARG A 18 -3.73 1.78 9.03
N THR A 19 -2.72 1.20 9.68
CA THR A 19 -2.92 0.49 10.94
C THR A 19 -2.92 1.45 12.11
N SER A 20 -3.68 1.09 13.14
CA SER A 20 -3.66 1.80 14.42
C SER A 20 -2.52 1.28 15.29
N ASP A 21 -1.87 2.16 16.02
CA ASP A 21 -0.81 1.81 16.97
C ASP A 21 -1.33 1.14 18.23
N LYS A 22 -2.63 1.22 18.48
CA LYS A 22 -3.25 0.69 19.70
C LYS A 22 -4.02 -0.58 19.38
N GLU A 23 -3.54 -1.72 19.87
CA GLU A 23 -4.11 -3.04 19.60
C GLU A 23 -5.61 -3.13 19.87
N ASN A 24 -6.07 -2.64 21.01
CA ASN A 24 -7.47 -2.74 21.39
C ASN A 24 -8.39 -1.84 20.57
N ARG A 25 -7.85 -0.98 19.71
CA ARG A 25 -8.63 -0.08 18.86
C ARG A 25 -8.42 -0.32 17.37
N ALA A 26 -7.54 -1.27 17.01
CA ALA A 26 -7.22 -1.56 15.61
C ALA A 26 -8.46 -1.90 14.78
N TYR A 27 -9.43 -2.58 15.39
CA TYR A 27 -10.64 -3.02 14.71
C TYR A 27 -11.46 -1.86 14.12
N TYR A 28 -11.53 -0.75 14.83
CA TYR A 28 -12.31 0.42 14.38
C TYR A 28 -11.46 1.59 13.88
N ARG A 29 -10.19 1.65 14.25
CA ARG A 29 -9.31 2.77 13.91
C ARG A 29 -8.35 2.50 12.77
N SER A 30 -8.08 1.25 12.48
CA SER A 30 -7.33 0.92 11.28
C SER A 30 -8.25 1.05 10.08
N VAL A 31 -7.82 1.77 9.05
CA VAL A 31 -8.71 2.18 7.96
C VAL A 31 -8.04 2.10 6.60
N ALA A 32 -8.83 1.73 5.59
CA ALA A 32 -8.45 1.97 4.20
C ALA A 32 -8.66 3.45 3.89
N THR A 33 -7.64 4.10 3.35
CA THR A 33 -7.63 5.56 3.21
C THR A 33 -7.60 6.06 1.79
N SER A 34 -6.97 5.34 0.87
CA SER A 34 -6.73 5.85 -0.47
C SER A 34 -6.42 4.75 -1.48
N LEU A 35 -6.48 5.12 -2.74
CA LEU A 35 -6.09 4.28 -3.86
C LEU A 35 -4.86 4.89 -4.53
N CYS A 36 -3.94 4.03 -4.93
CA CYS A 36 -2.73 4.43 -5.66
C CYS A 36 -2.48 3.45 -6.80
N VAL A 37 -1.74 3.90 -7.80
CA VAL A 37 -1.29 3.04 -8.91
C VAL A 37 0.21 2.81 -8.79
N VAL A 38 0.65 1.58 -8.91
CA VAL A 38 2.06 1.24 -8.90
C VAL A 38 2.72 1.74 -10.19
N GLU A 39 3.75 2.57 -10.05
CA GLU A 39 4.54 3.04 -11.19
C GLU A 39 5.74 2.14 -11.44
N ASP A 40 6.41 1.70 -10.40
CA ASP A 40 7.61 0.90 -10.52
C ASP A 40 7.86 0.10 -9.25
N ILE A 41 8.56 -1.02 -9.41
CA ILE A 41 9.02 -1.85 -8.30
C ILE A 41 10.48 -2.17 -8.54
N ARG A 42 11.32 -1.83 -7.57
CA ARG A 42 12.75 -2.09 -7.66
C ARG A 42 13.24 -2.85 -6.42
N HIS A 43 14.15 -3.76 -6.63
CA HIS A 43 14.88 -4.36 -5.51
C HIS A 43 15.94 -3.37 -5.05
N ILE A 44 16.19 -3.30 -3.74
CA ILE A 44 17.18 -2.36 -3.18
C ILE A 44 18.57 -2.56 -3.78
N ASP A 45 18.93 -3.78 -4.14
CA ASP A 45 20.22 -4.09 -4.77
C ASP A 45 20.30 -3.67 -6.23
N SER A 46 19.17 -3.26 -6.84
CA SER A 46 19.18 -2.75 -8.22
C SER A 46 19.76 -1.35 -8.33
N PHE A 47 19.87 -0.65 -7.23
CA PHE A 47 20.51 0.67 -7.22
C PHE A 47 22.02 0.52 -7.33
N TYR A 48 22.64 1.40 -8.07
CA TYR A 48 24.06 1.36 -8.31
C TYR A 48 24.89 1.48 -7.03
N SER A 49 24.42 2.30 -6.08
CA SER A 49 25.10 2.56 -4.82
C SER A 49 24.10 3.05 -3.78
N GLU A 50 24.55 3.09 -2.52
CA GLU A 50 23.76 3.69 -1.43
C GLU A 50 23.40 5.15 -1.76
N LYS A 51 24.32 5.89 -2.34
CA LYS A 51 24.11 7.29 -2.73
C LYS A 51 22.98 7.42 -3.73
N GLU A 52 22.95 6.56 -4.73
CA GLU A 52 21.89 6.54 -5.74
C GLU A 52 20.54 6.18 -5.11
N PHE A 53 20.50 5.18 -4.23
CA PHE A 53 19.30 4.81 -3.51
C PHE A 53 18.75 5.99 -2.70
N ILE A 54 19.60 6.64 -1.93
CA ILE A 54 19.21 7.79 -1.10
C ILE A 54 18.72 8.93 -1.98
N HIS A 55 19.42 9.22 -3.07
CA HIS A 55 19.01 10.28 -3.99
C HIS A 55 17.62 10.01 -4.59
N TYR A 56 17.39 8.79 -5.01
CA TYR A 56 16.09 8.37 -5.56
C TYR A 56 14.97 8.49 -4.51
N CYS A 57 15.19 7.92 -3.33
CA CYS A 57 14.15 7.87 -2.30
C CYS A 57 13.88 9.22 -1.65
N THR A 58 14.88 10.09 -1.53
CA THR A 58 14.70 11.43 -0.96
C THR A 58 13.70 12.25 -1.76
N ARG A 59 13.67 12.05 -3.08
CA ARG A 59 12.76 12.79 -3.96
C ARG A 59 11.30 12.37 -3.81
N TYR A 60 11.05 11.12 -3.39
CA TYR A 60 9.72 10.51 -3.47
C TYR A 60 9.21 9.97 -2.14
N SER A 61 9.94 10.14 -1.05
CA SER A 61 9.53 9.62 0.24
C SER A 61 9.64 10.67 1.34
N VAL A 62 9.00 10.38 2.46
CA VAL A 62 9.06 11.25 3.65
C VAL A 62 10.18 10.86 4.60
N PHE A 63 10.92 9.79 4.29
CA PHE A 63 11.99 9.33 5.16
C PHE A 63 13.20 10.25 5.11
N SER A 64 13.84 10.43 6.27
CA SER A 64 15.08 11.20 6.36
C SER A 64 16.24 10.44 5.73
N GLU A 65 17.31 11.16 5.41
CA GLU A 65 18.52 10.56 4.88
C GLU A 65 19.07 9.47 5.80
N ASN A 66 19.06 9.71 7.12
CA ASN A 66 19.54 8.73 8.09
C ASN A 66 18.69 7.46 8.11
N GLU A 67 17.38 7.60 7.99
CA GLU A 67 16.47 6.46 7.89
C GLU A 67 16.73 5.66 6.62
N LEU A 68 16.93 6.35 5.51
CA LEU A 68 17.21 5.70 4.23
C LEU A 68 18.55 4.95 4.25
N LYS A 69 19.57 5.53 4.87
CA LYS A 69 20.86 4.86 5.07
C LYS A 69 20.69 3.56 5.83
N LYS A 70 19.90 3.59 6.87
CA LYS A 70 19.61 2.39 7.69
C LYS A 70 18.89 1.34 6.87
N PHE A 71 17.91 1.72 6.07
CA PHE A 71 17.21 0.77 5.19
C PHE A 71 18.16 0.12 4.19
N TYR A 72 19.05 0.90 3.61
CA TYR A 72 20.02 0.37 2.65
C TYR A 72 21.00 -0.59 3.30
N GLN A 73 21.49 -0.26 4.48
CA GLN A 73 22.49 -1.08 5.20
C GLN A 73 21.90 -2.39 5.72
N THR A 74 20.71 -2.35 6.26
CA THR A 74 20.05 -3.54 6.83
C THR A 74 19.37 -4.40 5.79
N LYS A 75 18.93 -3.81 4.69
CA LYS A 75 18.16 -4.48 3.61
C LYS A 75 16.95 -5.24 4.14
N ARG A 76 16.43 -4.78 5.25
CA ARG A 76 15.28 -5.39 5.91
C ARG A 76 14.03 -5.32 5.05
N TYR A 77 13.89 -4.25 4.26
CA TYR A 77 12.78 -4.03 3.34
C TYR A 77 13.36 -3.87 1.94
N PRO A 78 13.65 -4.99 1.24
CA PRO A 78 14.43 -4.94 0.01
C PRO A 78 13.69 -4.47 -1.22
N TYR A 79 12.36 -4.38 -1.18
CA TYR A 79 11.57 -3.95 -2.33
C TYR A 79 11.11 -2.52 -2.16
N ILE A 80 11.38 -1.71 -3.19
CA ILE A 80 11.01 -0.31 -3.24
C ILE A 80 9.87 -0.16 -4.24
N ILE A 81 8.73 0.28 -3.76
CA ILE A 81 7.53 0.47 -4.57
C ILE A 81 7.32 1.95 -4.78
N SER A 82 7.34 2.38 -6.03
CA SER A 82 6.98 3.75 -6.41
C SER A 82 5.54 3.74 -6.89
N PHE A 83 4.72 4.63 -6.36
CA PHE A 83 3.33 4.73 -6.77
C PHE A 83 2.87 6.17 -6.82
N THR A 84 1.86 6.42 -7.66
CA THR A 84 1.19 7.70 -7.70
C THR A 84 0.05 7.71 -6.71
N TYR A 85 -0.14 8.84 -6.06
CA TYR A 85 -1.33 9.08 -5.26
C TYR A 85 -2.48 9.41 -6.20
N ASN A 86 -3.45 8.53 -6.29
CA ASN A 86 -4.59 8.74 -7.17
C ASN A 86 -5.76 9.40 -6.48
N LEU A 87 -6.20 8.83 -5.37
CA LEU A 87 -7.48 9.21 -4.81
C LEU A 87 -7.60 8.83 -3.34
N ALA A 88 -7.96 9.81 -2.50
CA ALA A 88 -8.40 9.51 -1.15
C ALA A 88 -9.82 8.94 -1.21
N LEU A 89 -10.10 7.94 -0.39
CA LEU A 89 -11.47 7.44 -0.27
C LEU A 89 -12.32 8.50 0.43
N PRO A 90 -13.41 8.99 -0.21
CA PRO A 90 -14.31 9.94 0.43
C PRO A 90 -14.85 9.45 1.77
N LYS A 91 -15.10 8.13 1.85
CA LYS A 91 -15.45 7.47 3.10
C LYS A 91 -14.36 6.45 3.43
N ARG A 92 -13.73 6.61 4.59
CA ARG A 92 -12.75 5.65 5.06
C ARG A 92 -13.46 4.38 5.50
N ILE A 93 -12.83 3.23 5.21
CA ILE A 93 -13.38 1.92 5.55
C ILE A 93 -12.54 1.33 6.67
N ASN A 94 -13.12 1.17 7.84
CA ASN A 94 -12.38 0.62 8.97
C ASN A 94 -12.21 -0.91 8.85
N ARG A 95 -11.33 -1.45 9.69
CA ARG A 95 -11.04 -2.88 9.69
C ARG A 95 -12.29 -3.73 9.91
N ALA A 96 -13.20 -3.29 10.77
CA ALA A 96 -14.44 -4.02 11.02
C ALA A 96 -15.24 -4.22 9.75
N LYS A 97 -15.39 -3.17 8.94
CA LYS A 97 -16.12 -3.25 7.67
C LYS A 97 -15.38 -4.07 6.64
N LEU A 98 -14.05 -3.96 6.59
CA LEU A 98 -13.25 -4.78 5.66
C LEU A 98 -13.43 -6.27 5.95
N ILE A 99 -13.55 -6.65 7.20
CA ILE A 99 -13.80 -8.03 7.59
C ILE A 99 -15.25 -8.44 7.30
N LYS A 100 -16.20 -7.66 7.77
CA LYS A 100 -17.63 -8.02 7.74
C LYS A 100 -18.27 -7.86 6.37
N GLU A 101 -17.94 -6.78 5.66
CA GLU A 101 -18.61 -6.44 4.41
C GLU A 101 -17.79 -6.80 3.18
N ILE A 102 -16.46 -6.71 3.25
CA ILE A 102 -15.58 -7.06 2.13
C ILE A 102 -15.16 -8.53 2.20
N GLY A 103 -15.11 -9.09 3.40
CA GLY A 103 -14.79 -10.49 3.59
C GLY A 103 -13.31 -10.81 3.74
N LEU A 104 -12.51 -9.85 4.18
CA LEU A 104 -11.10 -10.10 4.46
C LEU A 104 -10.94 -10.95 5.72
N ASN A 105 -9.94 -11.83 5.70
CA ASN A 105 -9.70 -12.73 6.81
C ASN A 105 -8.97 -12.01 7.96
N PRO A 106 -9.58 -11.90 9.16
CA PRO A 106 -8.95 -11.21 10.28
C PRO A 106 -7.72 -11.92 10.83
N LYS A 107 -7.57 -13.20 10.54
CA LYS A 107 -6.42 -14.00 11.01
C LYS A 107 -5.19 -13.82 10.14
N ASN A 108 -5.35 -13.32 8.92
CA ASN A 108 -4.23 -13.06 8.05
C ASN A 108 -3.53 -11.76 8.44
N ARG A 109 -2.23 -11.72 8.22
CA ARG A 109 -1.49 -10.47 8.30
C ARG A 109 -1.76 -9.64 7.06
N TRP A 110 -2.17 -8.40 7.26
CA TRP A 110 -2.51 -7.51 6.16
C TRP A 110 -1.31 -6.63 5.74
N GLY A 111 -0.16 -7.27 5.53
CA GLY A 111 0.98 -6.58 4.92
C GLY A 111 0.67 -6.28 3.46
N VAL A 112 0.48 -7.33 2.69
CA VAL A 112 -0.02 -7.24 1.31
C VAL A 112 -1.06 -8.33 1.14
N VAL A 113 -2.25 -7.93 0.72
CA VAL A 113 -3.37 -8.86 0.50
C VAL A 113 -3.88 -8.65 -0.91
N LYS A 114 -3.98 -9.75 -1.68
CA LYS A 114 -4.57 -9.67 -3.00
C LYS A 114 -6.09 -9.67 -2.87
N LEU A 115 -6.73 -8.69 -3.47
CA LEU A 115 -8.18 -8.59 -3.52
C LEU A 115 -8.71 -9.25 -4.78
N THR A 116 -9.90 -9.83 -4.69
CA THR A 116 -10.65 -10.20 -5.88
C THR A 116 -11.23 -8.95 -6.52
N ASP A 117 -11.62 -9.04 -7.79
CA ASP A 117 -12.27 -7.93 -8.48
C ASP A 117 -13.56 -7.53 -7.76
N GLU A 118 -14.30 -8.50 -7.24
CA GLU A 118 -15.53 -8.24 -6.49
C GLU A 118 -15.23 -7.48 -5.19
N GLN A 119 -14.21 -7.89 -4.45
CA GLN A 119 -13.79 -7.19 -3.24
C GLN A 119 -13.35 -5.77 -3.52
N PHE A 120 -12.63 -5.56 -4.61
CA PHE A 120 -12.22 -4.22 -5.01
C PHE A 120 -13.43 -3.35 -5.34
N ASP A 121 -14.37 -3.87 -6.12
CA ASP A 121 -15.60 -3.14 -6.45
C ASP A 121 -16.42 -2.78 -5.21
N ASP A 122 -16.48 -3.68 -4.24
CA ASP A 122 -17.17 -3.40 -2.98
C ASP A 122 -16.48 -2.31 -2.19
N ILE A 123 -15.15 -2.28 -2.19
CA ILE A 123 -14.37 -1.20 -1.55
C ILE A 123 -14.66 0.13 -2.22
N ILE A 124 -14.72 0.17 -3.54
CA ILE A 124 -15.03 1.38 -4.30
C ILE A 124 -16.40 1.92 -3.92
N LYS A 125 -17.39 1.05 -3.85
CA LYS A 125 -18.76 1.44 -3.46
C LYS A 125 -18.82 1.90 -2.00
N LEU A 126 -18.24 1.13 -1.11
CA LEU A 126 -18.26 1.43 0.33
C LEU A 126 -17.49 2.71 0.65
N GLY A 127 -16.40 2.95 -0.07
CA GLY A 127 -15.59 4.16 0.04
C GLY A 127 -16.20 5.38 -0.65
N ALA A 128 -17.36 5.22 -1.29
CA ALA A 128 -18.08 6.28 -2.01
C ALA A 128 -17.26 6.90 -3.14
N VAL A 129 -16.46 6.10 -3.82
CA VAL A 129 -15.66 6.56 -4.96
C VAL A 129 -16.53 6.63 -6.20
N ASP A 130 -16.39 7.72 -6.95
CA ASP A 130 -17.02 7.84 -8.25
C ASP A 130 -16.27 6.93 -9.24
N GLU A 131 -16.95 5.90 -9.73
CA GLU A 131 -16.34 4.91 -10.63
C GLU A 131 -15.85 5.51 -11.95
N SER A 132 -16.40 6.64 -12.37
CA SER A 132 -15.96 7.31 -13.60
C SER A 132 -14.53 7.84 -13.51
N ILE A 133 -14.00 8.01 -12.30
CA ILE A 133 -12.64 8.49 -12.08
C ILE A 133 -11.62 7.37 -12.28
N ILE A 134 -12.04 6.11 -12.13
CA ILE A 134 -11.16 4.95 -12.26
C ILE A 134 -11.21 4.46 -13.69
N VAL A 135 -10.38 5.04 -14.53
CA VAL A 135 -10.41 4.76 -15.98
C VAL A 135 -9.64 3.49 -16.33
N ASN A 136 -8.63 3.12 -15.57
CA ASN A 136 -7.75 1.99 -15.88
C ASN A 136 -7.70 1.00 -14.73
N LYS A 137 -8.65 0.08 -14.71
CA LYS A 137 -8.66 -1.01 -13.73
C LYS A 137 -7.75 -2.18 -14.13
N THR A 138 -7.23 -2.15 -15.31
CA THR A 138 -6.39 -3.24 -15.83
C THR A 138 -4.96 -3.13 -15.40
#